data_f09ddce8655f7648c000f086099c27d0
#
_entry.id   f09ddce8655f7648c000f086099c27d0
#
_cell.length_a   1.000
_cell.length_b   1.000
_cell.length_c   1.000
_cell.angle_alpha   90.00
_cell.angle_beta   90.00
_cell.angle_gamma   90.00
#
_symmetry.space_group_name_H-M   'P 1'
#
loop_
_entity.id
_entity.type
_entity.pdbx_description
1 polymer ?
#
loop_
_entity_poly.entity_id
_entity_poly.type
_entity_poly.pdbx_seq_one_letter_code
_entity_poly.pdbx_strand_id
1 'polypeptide(L)'
;MAKQPNKKNQEVETTGHQWDGIEEYNNPLPRWWLWTFYACIVWGIWYVIAYPAWPLVQGATAGYKGWSTRANVAVELAEAEAANAAINAKLEAAELTAIAGDPELQGYATSAGNAVFKTWCAQCHGSGAAGAKGYPNLLDNDWLWGGTIEDIHTTIAHGIRNQQDPDARYSQMPAFGDILETAQIDQVVNYVMSMSGEPQDASLVAEGQTVFAENCAACHGEAGEGDIYQGAPNLADAIWLYGGSFDTIKETVTYSRFG
;
A
#
# COMPACT_ATOMS: atom_id res chain seq x y z
N MET A 1 36.21 -66.71 -35.36
CA MET A 1 36.45 -65.27 -35.42
C MET A 1 35.34 -64.64 -36.27
N ALA A 2 34.33 -64.07 -35.59
CA ALA A 2 33.20 -63.41 -36.28
C ALA A 2 33.64 -61.99 -36.62
N LYS A 3 33.60 -61.60 -37.90
CA LYS A 3 33.81 -60.23 -38.39
C LYS A 3 32.67 -59.31 -37.86
N GLN A 4 33.03 -58.33 -37.04
CA GLN A 4 32.09 -57.23 -36.72
C GLN A 4 31.77 -56.44 -37.99
N PRO A 5 30.51 -56.08 -38.21
CA PRO A 5 30.13 -55.21 -39.35
C PRO A 5 30.69 -53.80 -39.13
N ASN A 6 31.44 -53.32 -40.10
CA ASN A 6 32.00 -51.97 -40.15
C ASN A 6 30.87 -50.94 -40.13
N LYS A 7 30.63 -50.24 -39.02
CA LYS A 7 29.78 -49.03 -39.00
C LYS A 7 30.49 -47.99 -39.83
N LYS A 8 30.08 -47.85 -41.10
CA LYS A 8 30.39 -46.66 -41.91
C LYS A 8 29.94 -45.47 -41.07
N ASN A 9 30.86 -44.57 -40.75
CA ASN A 9 30.56 -43.23 -40.28
C ASN A 9 29.70 -42.56 -41.40
N GLN A 10 28.38 -42.63 -41.30
CA GLN A 10 27.54 -41.75 -42.06
C GLN A 10 27.72 -40.37 -41.41
N GLU A 11 28.44 -39.49 -42.09
CA GLU A 11 28.45 -38.07 -41.73
C GLU A 11 26.99 -37.61 -41.86
N VAL A 12 26.46 -37.05 -40.75
CA VAL A 12 25.10 -36.52 -40.75
C VAL A 12 25.11 -35.25 -41.58
N GLU A 13 24.26 -35.21 -42.61
CA GLU A 13 24.10 -34.01 -43.44
C GLU A 13 23.62 -32.84 -42.59
N THR A 14 24.07 -31.62 -42.95
CA THR A 14 23.57 -30.39 -42.33
C THR A 14 22.28 -29.96 -43.01
N THR A 15 21.50 -29.06 -42.37
CA THR A 15 20.27 -28.50 -42.90
C THR A 15 20.53 -27.54 -44.09
N GLY A 16 21.80 -27.19 -44.33
CA GLY A 16 22.22 -26.20 -45.36
C GLY A 16 21.99 -24.75 -44.91
N HIS A 17 21.47 -24.51 -43.72
CA HIS A 17 21.36 -23.16 -43.13
C HIS A 17 22.55 -22.89 -42.21
N GLN A 18 23.12 -21.70 -42.35
CA GLN A 18 24.26 -21.27 -41.56
C GLN A 18 23.90 -19.96 -40.78
N TRP A 19 24.19 -19.96 -39.50
CA TRP A 19 23.97 -18.83 -38.60
C TRP A 19 25.31 -18.50 -37.96
N ASP A 20 25.89 -17.36 -38.28
CA ASP A 20 27.20 -16.91 -37.78
C ASP A 20 28.33 -17.97 -37.85
N GLY A 21 28.35 -18.77 -38.96
CA GLY A 21 29.34 -19.80 -39.13
C GLY A 21 29.01 -21.16 -38.49
N ILE A 22 27.84 -21.29 -37.85
CA ILE A 22 27.35 -22.53 -37.23
C ILE A 22 26.29 -23.15 -38.12
N GLU A 23 26.45 -24.42 -38.47
CA GLU A 23 25.47 -25.22 -39.21
C GLU A 23 24.81 -26.26 -38.31
N GLU A 24 23.53 -26.53 -38.53
CA GLU A 24 22.76 -27.52 -37.78
C GLU A 24 22.81 -28.88 -38.52
N TYR A 25 23.00 -29.96 -37.73
CA TYR A 25 22.87 -31.31 -38.29
C TYR A 25 21.41 -31.66 -38.53
N ASN A 26 21.12 -32.22 -39.70
CA ASN A 26 19.78 -32.69 -40.07
C ASN A 26 19.50 -34.07 -39.43
N ASN A 27 19.37 -34.07 -38.10
CA ASN A 27 19.03 -35.27 -37.36
C ASN A 27 17.51 -35.45 -37.28
N PRO A 28 16.98 -36.66 -37.50
CA PRO A 28 15.56 -36.92 -37.28
C PRO A 28 15.22 -36.76 -35.80
N LEU A 29 14.09 -36.13 -35.51
CA LEU A 29 13.60 -35.95 -34.15
C LEU A 29 13.37 -37.34 -33.47
N PRO A 30 13.69 -37.49 -32.20
CA PRO A 30 13.40 -38.70 -31.46
C PRO A 30 11.91 -39.03 -31.48
N ARG A 31 11.55 -40.31 -31.66
CA ARG A 31 10.15 -40.73 -31.77
C ARG A 31 9.30 -40.37 -30.57
N TRP A 32 9.87 -40.51 -29.34
CA TRP A 32 9.15 -40.12 -28.14
C TRP A 32 8.80 -38.63 -28.12
N TRP A 33 9.71 -37.79 -28.62
CA TRP A 33 9.49 -36.34 -28.72
C TRP A 33 8.34 -36.04 -29.71
N LEU A 34 8.34 -36.66 -30.89
CA LEU A 34 7.28 -36.51 -31.88
C LEU A 34 5.91 -36.91 -31.33
N TRP A 35 5.84 -38.03 -30.62
CA TRP A 35 4.57 -38.45 -29.98
C TRP A 35 4.07 -37.50 -28.93
N THR A 36 4.98 -36.99 -28.09
CA THR A 36 4.64 -35.97 -27.11
C THR A 36 4.14 -34.70 -27.81
N PHE A 37 4.83 -34.25 -28.86
CA PHE A 37 4.42 -33.07 -29.61
C PHE A 37 3.01 -33.23 -30.23
N TYR A 38 2.73 -34.35 -30.89
CA TYR A 38 1.39 -34.62 -31.43
C TYR A 38 0.33 -34.70 -30.32
N ALA A 39 0.64 -35.31 -29.18
CA ALA A 39 -0.26 -35.34 -28.04
C ALA A 39 -0.59 -33.95 -27.52
N CYS A 40 0.42 -33.06 -27.46
CA CYS A 40 0.21 -31.64 -27.10
C CYS A 40 -0.68 -30.90 -28.09
N ILE A 41 -0.50 -31.17 -29.42
CA ILE A 41 -1.37 -30.57 -30.44
C ILE A 41 -2.83 -31.04 -30.29
N VAL A 42 -3.04 -32.33 -30.14
CA VAL A 42 -4.40 -32.88 -29.93
C VAL A 42 -5.04 -32.33 -28.67
N TRP A 43 -4.27 -32.28 -27.59
CA TRP A 43 -4.72 -31.66 -26.33
C TRP A 43 -5.04 -30.17 -26.48
N GLY A 44 -4.18 -29.41 -27.20
CA GLY A 44 -4.40 -27.99 -27.48
C GLY A 44 -5.67 -27.72 -28.27
N ILE A 45 -5.95 -28.55 -29.31
CA ILE A 45 -7.20 -28.47 -30.09
C ILE A 45 -8.42 -28.75 -29.20
N TRP A 46 -8.35 -29.79 -28.37
CA TRP A 46 -9.42 -30.06 -27.40
C TRP A 46 -9.61 -28.91 -26.43
N TYR A 47 -8.50 -28.34 -25.91
CA TYR A 47 -8.53 -27.23 -24.96
C TYR A 47 -9.26 -26.00 -25.50
N VAL A 48 -8.96 -25.57 -26.73
CA VAL A 48 -9.58 -24.38 -27.34
C VAL A 48 -11.07 -24.59 -27.68
N ILE A 49 -11.51 -25.84 -27.80
CA ILE A 49 -12.92 -26.20 -27.96
C ILE A 49 -13.63 -26.23 -26.58
N ALA A 50 -12.93 -26.71 -25.55
CA ALA A 50 -13.49 -26.93 -24.22
C ALA A 50 -13.59 -25.64 -23.40
N TYR A 51 -12.62 -24.75 -23.52
CA TYR A 51 -12.49 -23.53 -22.73
C TYR A 51 -12.58 -22.27 -23.59
N PRO A 52 -12.80 -21.08 -23.02
CA PRO A 52 -12.73 -19.81 -23.74
C PRO A 52 -11.34 -19.61 -24.33
N ALA A 53 -11.22 -19.47 -25.63
CA ALA A 53 -9.91 -19.43 -26.30
C ALA A 53 -9.84 -18.55 -27.55
N TRP A 54 -10.78 -18.70 -28.51
CA TRP A 54 -10.71 -17.98 -29.77
C TRP A 54 -11.18 -16.53 -29.59
N PRO A 55 -10.36 -15.54 -30.01
CA PRO A 55 -10.77 -14.15 -29.97
C PRO A 55 -11.88 -13.89 -30.99
N LEU A 56 -12.91 -13.17 -30.54
CA LEU A 56 -14.00 -12.65 -31.35
C LEU A 56 -13.96 -11.11 -31.28
N VAL A 57 -14.78 -10.42 -32.09
CA VAL A 57 -14.84 -8.95 -32.11
C VAL A 57 -15.19 -8.35 -30.76
N GLN A 58 -16.04 -9.03 -29.98
CA GLN A 58 -16.50 -8.57 -28.66
C GLN A 58 -16.24 -9.56 -27.52
N GLY A 59 -15.18 -10.37 -27.62
CA GLY A 59 -14.87 -11.35 -26.57
C GLY A 59 -14.10 -12.54 -27.11
N ALA A 60 -14.35 -13.71 -26.54
CA ALA A 60 -13.80 -15.00 -26.96
C ALA A 60 -14.90 -16.07 -27.00
N THR A 61 -14.63 -17.20 -27.65
CA THR A 61 -15.53 -18.36 -27.58
C THR A 61 -15.68 -18.85 -26.15
N ALA A 62 -16.90 -19.18 -25.74
CA ALA A 62 -17.17 -19.61 -24.37
C ALA A 62 -16.63 -21.03 -24.04
N GLY A 63 -16.44 -21.86 -25.06
CA GLY A 63 -16.16 -23.29 -24.90
C GLY A 63 -17.38 -24.05 -24.36
N TYR A 64 -17.40 -25.39 -24.56
CA TYR A 64 -18.54 -26.20 -24.12
C TYR A 64 -18.61 -26.41 -22.59
N LYS A 65 -17.50 -26.18 -21.89
CA LYS A 65 -17.47 -26.25 -20.42
C LYS A 65 -18.10 -25.05 -19.73
N GLY A 66 -18.38 -23.96 -20.45
CA GLY A 66 -18.95 -22.74 -19.85
C GLY A 66 -18.08 -22.14 -18.74
N TRP A 67 -16.79 -22.43 -18.74
CA TRP A 67 -15.87 -22.02 -17.68
C TRP A 67 -15.61 -20.51 -17.74
N SER A 68 -15.66 -19.87 -16.60
CA SER A 68 -15.36 -18.43 -16.45
C SER A 68 -14.60 -18.20 -15.15
N THR A 69 -13.40 -17.61 -15.24
CA THR A 69 -12.61 -17.23 -14.06
C THR A 69 -13.41 -16.33 -13.12
N ARG A 70 -14.11 -15.35 -13.68
CA ARG A 70 -14.93 -14.42 -12.88
C ARG A 70 -16.08 -15.12 -12.17
N ALA A 71 -16.75 -16.06 -12.84
CA ALA A 71 -17.84 -16.81 -12.21
C ALA A 71 -17.31 -17.73 -11.09
N ASN A 72 -16.16 -18.37 -11.30
CA ASN A 72 -15.54 -19.21 -10.28
C ASN A 72 -15.12 -18.38 -9.05
N VAL A 73 -14.48 -17.24 -9.27
CA VAL A 73 -14.15 -16.32 -8.16
C VAL A 73 -15.39 -15.84 -7.43
N ALA A 74 -16.48 -15.54 -8.15
CA ALA A 74 -17.73 -15.13 -7.51
C ALA A 74 -18.31 -16.24 -6.61
N VAL A 75 -18.22 -17.51 -7.04
CA VAL A 75 -18.64 -18.66 -6.23
C VAL A 75 -17.75 -18.80 -4.98
N GLU A 76 -16.42 -18.75 -5.14
CA GLU A 76 -15.47 -18.85 -4.02
C GLU A 76 -15.67 -17.72 -3.00
N LEU A 77 -15.92 -16.49 -3.48
CA LEU A 77 -16.22 -15.34 -2.61
C LEU A 77 -17.54 -15.56 -1.84
N ALA A 78 -18.61 -16.02 -2.52
CA ALA A 78 -19.88 -16.29 -1.88
C ALA A 78 -19.78 -17.43 -0.84
N GLU A 79 -19.01 -18.46 -1.12
CA GLU A 79 -18.75 -19.55 -0.16
C GLU A 79 -17.97 -19.03 1.06
N ALA A 80 -16.95 -18.21 0.86
CA ALA A 80 -16.17 -17.60 1.95
C ALA A 80 -17.03 -16.64 2.80
N GLU A 81 -17.88 -15.83 2.15
CA GLU A 81 -18.84 -14.96 2.83
C GLU A 81 -19.84 -15.75 3.67
N ALA A 82 -20.43 -16.80 3.09
CA ALA A 82 -21.36 -17.68 3.81
C ALA A 82 -20.70 -18.40 5.00
N ALA A 83 -19.46 -18.85 4.84
CA ALA A 83 -18.69 -19.51 5.92
C ALA A 83 -18.40 -18.56 7.08
N ASN A 84 -18.19 -17.28 6.82
CA ASN A 84 -17.86 -16.27 7.83
C ASN A 84 -19.08 -15.47 8.30
N ALA A 85 -20.28 -15.67 7.74
CA ALA A 85 -21.46 -14.84 7.99
C ALA A 85 -21.80 -14.73 9.49
N ALA A 86 -21.71 -15.83 10.25
CA ALA A 86 -22.05 -15.84 11.67
C ALA A 86 -21.09 -14.99 12.51
N ILE A 87 -19.77 -15.09 12.25
CA ILE A 87 -18.78 -14.33 13.01
C ILE A 87 -18.74 -12.85 12.56
N ASN A 88 -18.99 -12.57 11.29
CA ASN A 88 -19.15 -11.21 10.79
C ASN A 88 -20.33 -10.52 11.45
N ALA A 89 -21.50 -11.17 11.50
CA ALA A 89 -22.67 -10.61 12.18
C ALA A 89 -22.45 -10.38 13.68
N LYS A 90 -21.70 -11.26 14.35
CA LYS A 90 -21.31 -11.10 15.75
C LYS A 90 -20.38 -9.91 15.93
N LEU A 91 -19.42 -9.73 15.02
CA LEU A 91 -18.47 -8.62 15.05
C LEU A 91 -19.14 -7.27 14.75
N GLU A 92 -20.03 -7.21 13.77
CA GLU A 92 -20.79 -6.00 13.43
C GLU A 92 -21.74 -5.54 14.55
N ALA A 93 -22.27 -6.49 15.34
CA ALA A 93 -23.14 -6.18 16.46
C ALA A 93 -22.37 -5.86 17.76
N ALA A 94 -21.06 -6.08 17.80
CA ALA A 94 -20.26 -5.85 19.01
C ALA A 94 -19.88 -4.38 19.15
N GLU A 95 -19.90 -3.87 20.40
CA GLU A 95 -19.28 -2.59 20.71
C GLU A 95 -17.77 -2.67 20.49
N LEU A 96 -17.17 -1.64 19.89
CA LEU A 96 -15.74 -1.61 19.52
C LEU A 96 -14.82 -1.96 20.71
N THR A 97 -15.09 -1.38 21.87
CA THR A 97 -14.31 -1.62 23.09
C THR A 97 -14.47 -3.03 23.66
N ALA A 98 -15.58 -3.70 23.35
CA ALA A 98 -15.84 -5.07 23.82
C ALA A 98 -15.09 -6.15 23.03
N ILE A 99 -14.68 -5.85 21.79
CA ILE A 99 -14.01 -6.81 20.89
C ILE A 99 -12.72 -7.35 21.52
N ALA A 100 -11.93 -6.49 22.17
CA ALA A 100 -10.68 -6.89 22.82
C ALA A 100 -10.87 -7.85 24.01
N GLY A 101 -12.06 -7.87 24.60
CA GLY A 101 -12.43 -8.78 25.70
C GLY A 101 -12.95 -10.15 25.28
N ASP A 102 -13.28 -10.33 24.01
CA ASP A 102 -13.73 -11.62 23.44
C ASP A 102 -12.60 -12.22 22.56
N PRO A 103 -11.89 -13.28 23.02
CA PRO A 103 -10.74 -13.82 22.28
C PRO A 103 -11.08 -14.34 20.86
N GLU A 104 -12.32 -14.81 20.65
CA GLU A 104 -12.77 -15.27 19.32
C GLU A 104 -12.90 -14.07 18.38
N LEU A 105 -13.60 -13.02 18.81
CA LEU A 105 -13.78 -11.80 18.01
C LEU A 105 -12.46 -11.07 17.78
N GLN A 106 -11.63 -10.95 18.81
CA GLN A 106 -10.31 -10.31 18.68
C GLN A 106 -9.42 -11.05 17.69
N GLY A 107 -9.36 -12.39 17.78
CA GLY A 107 -8.56 -13.20 16.85
C GLY A 107 -9.03 -13.04 15.40
N TYR A 108 -10.34 -13.09 15.19
CA TYR A 108 -10.93 -12.91 13.86
C TYR A 108 -10.71 -11.48 13.33
N ALA A 109 -11.04 -10.46 14.12
CA ALA A 109 -10.88 -9.05 13.74
C ALA A 109 -9.42 -8.71 13.40
N THR A 110 -8.46 -9.20 14.19
CA THR A 110 -7.04 -8.99 13.93
C THR A 110 -6.60 -9.65 12.63
N SER A 111 -7.06 -10.89 12.37
CA SER A 111 -6.69 -11.62 11.14
C SER A 111 -7.30 -10.98 9.89
N ALA A 112 -8.57 -10.62 9.94
CA ALA A 112 -9.27 -9.95 8.85
C ALA A 112 -8.71 -8.53 8.62
N GLY A 113 -8.51 -7.77 9.70
CA GLY A 113 -7.92 -6.42 9.66
C GLY A 113 -6.51 -6.42 9.07
N ASN A 114 -5.69 -7.43 9.39
CA ASN A 114 -4.36 -7.57 8.79
C ASN A 114 -4.41 -7.77 7.25
N ALA A 115 -5.39 -8.52 6.75
CA ALA A 115 -5.59 -8.67 5.31
C ALA A 115 -6.01 -7.36 4.64
N VAL A 116 -6.94 -6.62 5.28
CA VAL A 116 -7.38 -5.29 4.82
C VAL A 116 -6.22 -4.30 4.86
N PHE A 117 -5.45 -4.26 5.97
CA PHE A 117 -4.29 -3.39 6.12
C PHE A 117 -3.25 -3.62 5.03
N LYS A 118 -2.89 -4.87 4.75
CA LYS A 118 -1.94 -5.23 3.69
C LYS A 118 -2.41 -4.81 2.30
N THR A 119 -3.71 -4.81 2.07
CA THR A 119 -4.30 -4.48 0.77
C THR A 119 -4.39 -2.98 0.55
N TRP A 120 -4.81 -2.22 1.57
CA TRP A 120 -5.21 -0.82 1.40
C TRP A 120 -4.31 0.18 2.14
N CYS A 121 -3.75 -0.20 3.28
CA CYS A 121 -3.04 0.74 4.16
C CYS A 121 -1.52 0.65 4.03
N ALA A 122 -0.99 -0.56 3.82
CA ALA A 122 0.45 -0.82 3.77
C ALA A 122 1.19 -0.09 2.64
N GLN A 123 0.49 0.32 1.58
CA GLN A 123 1.08 1.09 0.48
C GLN A 123 1.62 2.45 0.94
N CYS A 124 0.97 3.06 1.94
CA CYS A 124 1.36 4.35 2.50
C CYS A 124 2.06 4.19 3.86
N HIS A 125 1.49 3.38 4.76
CA HIS A 125 2.01 3.19 6.12
C HIS A 125 3.14 2.16 6.24
N GLY A 126 3.51 1.49 5.13
CA GLY A 126 4.50 0.41 5.13
C GLY A 126 3.92 -0.92 5.58
N SER A 127 4.52 -2.04 5.15
CA SER A 127 4.06 -3.39 5.50
C SER A 127 4.16 -3.71 7.00
N GLY A 128 5.04 -3.03 7.71
CA GLY A 128 5.22 -3.09 9.16
C GLY A 128 4.52 -1.97 9.93
N ALA A 129 3.71 -1.14 9.26
CA ALA A 129 2.98 0.00 9.85
C ALA A 129 3.88 1.10 10.48
N ALA A 130 5.19 1.10 10.19
CA ALA A 130 6.14 2.07 10.75
C ALA A 130 6.09 3.45 10.06
N GLY A 131 5.23 3.61 9.06
CA GLY A 131 5.09 4.85 8.32
C GLY A 131 6.24 5.18 7.38
N ALA A 132 6.19 6.39 6.85
CA ALA A 132 7.22 7.00 6.01
C ALA A 132 7.07 8.52 6.06
N LYS A 133 7.96 9.27 5.41
CA LYS A 133 7.83 10.73 5.34
C LYS A 133 6.45 11.12 4.76
N GLY A 134 5.64 11.83 5.55
CA GLY A 134 4.27 12.23 5.23
C GLY A 134 3.20 11.20 5.55
N TYR A 135 3.57 9.99 6.02
CA TYR A 135 2.65 8.95 6.46
C TYR A 135 2.98 8.54 7.89
N PRO A 136 2.08 8.74 8.86
CA PRO A 136 2.36 8.50 10.27
C PRO A 136 2.72 7.03 10.55
N ASN A 137 3.58 6.84 11.54
CA ASN A 137 3.83 5.56 12.17
C ASN A 137 2.58 5.16 12.98
N LEU A 138 2.09 3.96 12.80
CA LEU A 138 0.90 3.44 13.50
C LEU A 138 1.28 2.53 14.68
N LEU A 139 2.57 2.44 15.03
CA LEU A 139 3.08 1.62 16.13
C LEU A 139 3.52 2.42 17.36
N ASP A 140 3.63 3.75 17.21
CA ASP A 140 3.99 4.64 18.32
C ASP A 140 2.75 5.24 19.02
N ASN A 141 3.00 6.17 19.92
CA ASN A 141 1.95 6.83 20.70
C ASN A 141 1.60 8.22 20.14
N ASP A 142 2.14 8.59 18.99
CA ASP A 142 1.87 9.89 18.36
C ASP A 142 0.69 9.79 17.41
N TRP A 143 -0.49 10.16 17.90
CA TRP A 143 -1.75 10.06 17.17
C TRP A 143 -2.29 11.45 16.87
N LEU A 144 -2.20 11.88 15.62
CA LEU A 144 -2.69 13.19 15.17
C LEU A 144 -4.19 13.41 15.43
N TRP A 145 -4.99 12.35 15.32
CA TRP A 145 -6.44 12.40 15.42
C TRP A 145 -7.02 11.53 16.55
N GLY A 146 -6.20 11.21 17.53
CA GLY A 146 -6.52 10.34 18.64
C GLY A 146 -6.23 8.86 18.37
N GLY A 147 -5.82 8.16 19.42
CA GLY A 147 -5.38 6.77 19.39
C GLY A 147 -6.33 5.80 20.09
N THR A 148 -7.52 6.25 20.50
CA THR A 148 -8.54 5.32 21.00
C THR A 148 -9.11 4.50 19.85
N ILE A 149 -9.70 3.34 20.15
CA ILE A 149 -10.29 2.50 19.10
C ILE A 149 -11.43 3.23 18.37
N GLU A 150 -12.15 4.08 19.05
CA GLU A 150 -13.22 4.92 18.51
C GLU A 150 -12.65 6.00 17.58
N ASP A 151 -11.54 6.64 17.95
CA ASP A 151 -10.88 7.64 17.11
C ASP A 151 -10.33 7.04 15.82
N ILE A 152 -9.67 5.88 15.96
CA ILE A 152 -9.13 5.13 14.83
C ILE A 152 -10.27 4.69 13.90
N HIS A 153 -11.35 4.14 14.47
CA HIS A 153 -12.54 3.74 13.70
C HIS A 153 -13.14 4.92 12.94
N THR A 154 -13.35 6.07 13.61
CA THR A 154 -13.88 7.28 12.99
C THR A 154 -13.00 7.75 11.82
N THR A 155 -11.69 7.75 12.04
CA THR A 155 -10.73 8.14 10.98
C THR A 155 -10.77 7.21 9.79
N ILE A 156 -10.90 5.88 9.99
CA ILE A 156 -10.98 4.91 8.91
C ILE A 156 -12.32 4.96 8.20
N ALA A 157 -13.42 5.10 8.94
CA ALA A 157 -14.78 5.09 8.39
C ALA A 157 -15.07 6.35 7.56
N HIS A 158 -14.71 7.53 8.04
CA HIS A 158 -15.10 8.82 7.47
C HIS A 158 -13.95 9.55 6.78
N GLY A 159 -12.71 9.22 7.12
CA GLY A 159 -11.52 9.91 6.64
C GLY A 159 -11.28 11.25 7.33
N ILE A 160 -10.29 11.98 6.81
CA ILE A 160 -9.92 13.32 7.25
C ILE A 160 -10.02 14.23 6.03
N ARG A 161 -10.66 15.40 6.18
CA ARG A 161 -10.88 16.36 5.10
C ARG A 161 -11.64 15.80 3.88
N ASN A 162 -12.43 14.76 4.08
CA ASN A 162 -13.27 14.20 3.02
C ASN A 162 -14.51 15.06 2.83
N GLN A 163 -14.56 15.83 1.74
CA GLN A 163 -15.67 16.75 1.43
C GLN A 163 -16.99 16.05 1.10
N GLN A 164 -16.95 14.73 0.81
CA GLN A 164 -18.14 13.94 0.46
C GLN A 164 -18.77 13.26 1.67
N ASP A 165 -18.09 13.26 2.81
CA ASP A 165 -18.58 12.66 4.05
C ASP A 165 -18.77 13.75 5.11
N PRO A 166 -20.02 14.02 5.55
CA PRO A 166 -20.30 15.06 6.54
C PRO A 166 -19.74 14.75 7.95
N ASP A 167 -19.44 13.49 8.23
CA ASP A 167 -18.88 13.04 9.51
C ASP A 167 -17.35 13.01 9.51
N ALA A 168 -16.71 13.33 8.36
CA ALA A 168 -15.27 13.45 8.28
C ALA A 168 -14.74 14.61 9.13
N ARG A 169 -13.67 14.33 9.87
CA ARG A 169 -12.96 15.37 10.62
C ARG A 169 -12.31 16.36 9.66
N TYR A 170 -12.42 17.64 9.98
CA TYR A 170 -11.83 18.70 9.16
C TYR A 170 -11.06 19.68 10.01
N SER A 171 -9.78 19.82 9.73
CA SER A 171 -8.93 20.93 10.16
C SER A 171 -7.76 21.04 9.17
N GLN A 172 -7.22 22.22 9.04
CA GLN A 172 -6.14 22.49 8.11
C GLN A 172 -5.25 23.61 8.65
N MET A 173 -3.96 23.38 8.70
CA MET A 173 -2.98 24.43 8.98
C MET A 173 -2.97 25.43 7.81
N PRO A 174 -3.08 26.76 8.05
CA PRO A 174 -2.94 27.74 6.98
C PRO A 174 -1.53 27.73 6.37
N ALA A 175 -1.41 28.19 5.13
CA ALA A 175 -0.13 28.52 4.51
C ALA A 175 0.31 29.90 5.01
N PHE A 176 1.20 29.92 5.98
CA PHE A 176 1.63 31.18 6.61
C PHE A 176 2.53 32.05 5.73
N GLY A 177 3.02 31.51 4.61
CA GLY A 177 3.73 32.30 3.60
C GLY A 177 2.91 33.44 3.00
N ASP A 178 1.58 33.35 3.03
CA ASP A 178 0.66 34.41 2.58
C ASP A 178 0.26 35.37 3.72
N ILE A 179 0.62 35.09 4.97
CA ILE A 179 0.15 35.77 6.19
C ILE A 179 1.32 36.48 6.91
N LEU A 180 2.46 35.83 7.01
CA LEU A 180 3.62 36.26 7.76
C LEU A 180 4.78 36.66 6.83
N GLU A 181 5.54 37.66 7.28
CA GLU A 181 6.78 38.02 6.61
C GLU A 181 7.83 36.90 6.77
N THR A 182 8.75 36.76 5.79
CA THR A 182 9.77 35.71 5.82
C THR A 182 10.60 35.74 7.12
N ALA A 183 10.89 36.90 7.68
CA ALA A 183 11.59 37.03 8.95
C ALA A 183 10.81 36.45 10.14
N GLN A 184 9.49 36.66 10.17
CA GLN A 184 8.61 36.09 11.19
C GLN A 184 8.52 34.56 11.07
N ILE A 185 8.53 34.04 9.84
CA ILE A 185 8.58 32.57 9.60
C ILE A 185 9.90 32.02 10.14
N ASP A 186 11.03 32.67 9.87
CA ASP A 186 12.35 32.23 10.38
C ASP A 186 12.40 32.26 11.91
N GLN A 187 11.81 33.27 12.54
CA GLN A 187 11.67 33.40 14.00
C GLN A 187 10.84 32.25 14.59
N VAL A 188 9.62 32.02 14.06
CA VAL A 188 8.73 30.99 14.62
C VAL A 188 9.28 29.59 14.40
N VAL A 189 9.98 29.31 13.28
CA VAL A 189 10.64 28.02 13.03
C VAL A 189 11.74 27.77 14.06
N ASN A 190 12.57 28.78 14.39
CA ASN A 190 13.57 28.63 15.45
C ASN A 190 12.94 28.40 16.83
N TYR A 191 11.83 29.06 17.14
CA TYR A 191 11.11 28.81 18.37
C TYR A 191 10.55 27.38 18.44
N VAL A 192 9.90 26.91 17.37
CA VAL A 192 9.40 25.53 17.28
C VAL A 192 10.52 24.50 17.44
N MET A 193 11.67 24.72 16.77
CA MET A 193 12.85 23.86 16.97
C MET A 193 13.33 23.84 18.43
N SER A 194 13.25 24.97 19.13
CA SER A 194 13.68 25.07 20.54
C SER A 194 12.77 24.30 21.50
N MET A 195 11.55 23.95 21.11
CA MET A 195 10.65 23.13 21.93
C MET A 195 11.08 21.65 21.98
N SER A 196 11.62 21.12 20.89
CA SER A 196 11.97 19.69 20.75
C SER A 196 13.48 19.43 20.64
N GLY A 197 14.31 20.49 20.54
CA GLY A 197 15.75 20.34 20.37
C GLY A 197 16.50 21.67 20.31
N GLU A 198 17.52 21.73 19.46
CA GLU A 198 18.36 22.92 19.30
C GLU A 198 17.87 23.78 18.12
N PRO A 199 17.59 25.08 18.33
CA PRO A 199 17.28 26.00 17.23
C PRO A 199 18.49 26.23 16.34
N GLN A 200 18.25 26.56 15.07
CA GLN A 200 19.33 26.92 14.15
C GLN A 200 19.97 28.28 14.52
N ASP A 201 19.15 29.22 14.98
CA ASP A 201 19.57 30.52 15.49
C ASP A 201 18.85 30.86 16.78
N ALA A 202 19.53 30.70 17.90
CA ALA A 202 18.97 30.96 19.23
C ALA A 202 18.59 32.43 19.45
N SER A 203 19.12 33.37 18.69
CA SER A 203 18.81 34.81 18.81
C SER A 203 17.37 35.12 18.35
N LEU A 204 16.77 34.27 17.53
CA LEU A 204 15.41 34.44 16.98
C LEU A 204 14.32 33.81 17.82
N VAL A 205 14.67 33.05 18.85
CA VAL A 205 13.70 32.26 19.64
C VAL A 205 12.72 33.15 20.40
N ALA A 206 13.17 34.26 20.96
CA ALA A 206 12.31 35.14 21.81
C ALA A 206 11.23 35.85 20.97
N GLU A 207 11.58 36.34 19.76
CA GLU A 207 10.61 36.90 18.83
C GLU A 207 9.72 35.83 18.25
N GLY A 208 10.27 34.65 17.96
CA GLY A 208 9.52 33.48 17.46
C GLY A 208 8.46 33.02 18.45
N GLN A 209 8.68 33.09 19.75
CA GLN A 209 7.67 32.81 20.79
C GLN A 209 6.45 33.72 20.67
N THR A 210 6.66 35.00 20.39
CA THR A 210 5.55 35.95 20.20
C THR A 210 4.74 35.59 18.96
N VAL A 211 5.43 35.33 17.83
CA VAL A 211 4.75 34.92 16.58
C VAL A 211 3.97 33.62 16.76
N PHE A 212 4.51 32.65 17.50
CA PHE A 212 3.85 31.38 17.81
C PHE A 212 2.58 31.58 18.63
N ALA A 213 2.66 32.36 19.70
CA ALA A 213 1.52 32.63 20.57
C ALA A 213 0.35 33.31 19.83
N GLU A 214 0.66 34.18 18.88
CA GLU A 214 -0.35 34.91 18.11
C GLU A 214 -0.97 34.08 16.97
N ASN A 215 -0.22 33.15 16.37
CA ASN A 215 -0.62 32.51 15.11
C ASN A 215 -0.71 30.98 15.16
N CYS A 216 -0.04 30.31 16.08
CA CYS A 216 0.12 28.86 16.08
C CYS A 216 -0.50 28.16 17.30
N ALA A 217 -0.44 28.83 18.48
CA ALA A 217 -0.86 28.25 19.75
C ALA A 217 -2.34 27.84 19.78
N ALA A 218 -3.19 28.49 19.00
CA ALA A 218 -4.62 28.16 18.93
C ALA A 218 -4.91 26.72 18.47
N CYS A 219 -4.00 26.13 17.68
CA CYS A 219 -4.11 24.74 17.22
C CYS A 219 -3.07 23.83 17.89
N HIS A 220 -1.84 24.34 18.08
CA HIS A 220 -0.74 23.52 18.60
C HIS A 220 -0.58 23.55 20.12
N GLY A 221 -1.41 24.34 20.84
CA GLY A 221 -1.26 24.55 22.27
C GLY A 221 -0.17 25.58 22.62
N GLU A 222 -0.22 26.16 23.85
CA GLU A 222 0.73 27.18 24.26
C GLU A 222 2.15 26.65 24.43
N ALA A 223 2.29 25.38 24.81
CA ALA A 223 3.56 24.67 24.93
C ALA A 223 3.89 23.77 23.73
N GLY A 224 3.10 23.86 22.67
CA GLY A 224 3.29 23.06 21.45
C GLY A 224 2.83 21.60 21.59
N GLU A 225 2.00 21.28 22.59
CA GLU A 225 1.53 19.91 22.90
C GLU A 225 0.59 19.30 21.85
N GLY A 226 0.11 20.10 20.92
CA GLY A 226 -0.82 19.66 19.87
C GLY A 226 -2.28 19.57 20.33
N ASP A 227 -3.16 19.20 19.40
CA ASP A 227 -4.59 18.98 19.65
C ASP A 227 -5.14 17.88 18.73
N ILE A 228 -5.50 16.75 19.32
CA ILE A 228 -6.06 15.59 18.58
C ILE A 228 -7.44 15.88 17.97
N TYR A 229 -8.18 16.86 18.44
CA TYR A 229 -9.47 17.24 17.85
C TYR A 229 -9.31 18.09 16.57
N GLN A 230 -8.14 18.69 16.43
CA GLN A 230 -7.76 19.47 15.24
C GLN A 230 -6.72 18.77 14.37
N GLY A 231 -6.24 17.59 14.78
CA GLY A 231 -5.16 16.90 14.09
C GLY A 231 -3.86 17.71 14.04
N ALA A 232 -3.66 18.57 15.05
CA ALA A 232 -2.46 19.38 15.18
C ALA A 232 -1.39 18.58 15.93
N PRO A 233 -0.22 18.31 15.31
CA PRO A 233 0.83 17.53 15.94
C PRO A 233 1.43 18.21 17.16
N ASN A 234 1.95 17.40 18.08
CA ASN A 234 2.84 17.83 19.14
C ASN A 234 4.16 18.33 18.53
N LEU A 235 4.55 19.55 18.83
CA LEU A 235 5.78 20.19 18.34
C LEU A 235 6.91 20.17 19.38
N ALA A 236 6.60 19.69 20.59
CA ALA A 236 7.54 19.64 21.71
C ALA A 236 8.24 18.27 21.86
N ASP A 237 7.93 17.31 21.01
CA ASP A 237 8.58 16.02 20.99
C ASP A 237 9.57 15.89 19.80
N ALA A 238 10.15 14.71 19.62
CA ALA A 238 11.12 14.42 18.57
C ALA A 238 10.51 13.74 17.34
N ILE A 239 9.16 13.64 17.26
CA ILE A 239 8.46 12.91 16.18
C ILE A 239 8.02 13.91 15.12
N TRP A 240 8.61 13.81 13.95
CA TRP A 240 8.39 14.74 12.83
C TRP A 240 7.92 14.01 11.58
N LEU A 241 6.65 14.11 11.24
CA LEU A 241 6.05 13.45 10.10
C LEU A 241 6.71 13.79 8.76
N TYR A 242 7.15 15.04 8.60
CA TYR A 242 7.82 15.52 7.39
C TYR A 242 9.33 15.74 7.55
N GLY A 243 9.82 15.68 8.78
CA GLY A 243 11.18 15.94 9.18
C GLY A 243 11.35 17.23 9.99
N GLY A 244 12.27 17.20 10.97
CA GLY A 244 12.50 18.27 11.97
C GLY A 244 13.64 19.22 11.64
N SER A 245 14.17 19.24 10.41
CA SER A 245 15.18 20.23 10.01
C SER A 245 14.56 21.61 9.81
N PHE A 246 15.35 22.67 10.02
CA PHE A 246 14.92 24.05 9.81
C PHE A 246 14.21 24.24 8.46
N ASP A 247 14.84 23.80 7.38
CA ASP A 247 14.28 23.95 6.03
C ASP A 247 12.94 23.23 5.85
N THR A 248 12.82 22.04 6.44
CA THR A 248 11.59 21.27 6.35
C THR A 248 10.44 21.86 7.17
N ILE A 249 10.73 22.35 8.38
CA ILE A 249 9.74 23.04 9.21
C ILE A 249 9.35 24.36 8.54
N LYS A 250 10.32 25.11 8.02
CA LYS A 250 10.08 26.36 7.28
C LYS A 250 9.19 26.11 6.04
N GLU A 251 9.46 25.05 5.28
CA GLU A 251 8.62 24.65 4.14
C GLU A 251 7.19 24.35 4.60
N THR A 252 7.04 23.62 5.72
CA THR A 252 5.73 23.27 6.29
C THR A 252 4.98 24.49 6.76
N VAL A 253 5.62 25.43 7.45
CA VAL A 253 5.00 26.69 7.90
C VAL A 253 4.61 27.56 6.70
N THR A 254 5.50 27.68 5.72
CA THR A 254 5.28 28.56 4.56
C THR A 254 4.13 28.08 3.67
N TYR A 255 4.11 26.79 3.33
CA TYR A 255 3.19 26.24 2.30
C TYR A 255 2.06 25.39 2.87
N SER A 256 2.07 25.09 4.17
CA SER A 256 1.21 24.11 4.78
C SER A 256 1.46 22.66 4.31
N ARG A 257 0.72 21.71 4.87
CA ARG A 257 0.70 20.31 4.43
C ARG A 257 -0.75 19.86 4.29
N PHE A 258 -1.07 19.35 3.13
CA PHE A 258 -2.32 18.66 2.85
C PHE A 258 -2.01 17.17 2.86
N GLY A 259 -2.36 16.49 3.93
CA GLY A 259 -2.23 15.02 4.04
C GLY A 259 -3.43 14.31 3.47
#